data_807f23500a30bfeda06a3e5e43169691
#
_entry.id   807f23500a30bfeda06a3e5e43169691
#
_cell.length_a   1.000
_cell.length_b   1.000
_cell.length_c   1.000
_cell.angle_alpha   90.00
_cell.angle_beta   90.00
_cell.angle_gamma   90.00
#
_symmetry.space_group_name_H-M   'P 1'
#
loop_
_entity.id
_entity.type
_entity.pdbx_description
1 polymer ?
#
loop_
_entity_poly.entity_id
_entity_poly.type
_entity_poly.pdbx_seq_one_letter_code
_entity_poly.pdbx_strand_id
1 'polypeptide(L)'
;MIKNIVTFLSYIFLLFNINLVADENDEKLRIGLLAPFSGEYKNLGESLLLSTQLALDEIDNKNIIIIPRDSGSNNKESLNAAIKEIKNNGAKIIIGPMTSSSFEELGKYNDTIFISLSN
;
A
#
# COMPACT_ATOMS: atom_id res chain seq x y z
N MET A 1 56.08 -20.13 -15.95
CA MET A 1 55.00 -20.77 -15.18
C MET A 1 54.40 -19.83 -14.14
N ILE A 2 55.12 -19.21 -13.28
CA ILE A 2 54.63 -18.32 -12.21
C ILE A 2 53.93 -17.06 -12.77
N LYS A 3 54.48 -16.45 -13.86
CA LYS A 3 53.83 -15.28 -14.50
C LYS A 3 52.43 -15.56 -15.04
N ASN A 4 52.17 -16.70 -15.56
CA ASN A 4 50.83 -17.09 -16.12
C ASN A 4 49.81 -17.37 -15.00
N ILE A 5 50.27 -17.79 -13.85
CA ILE A 5 49.39 -18.06 -12.68
C ILE A 5 48.96 -16.75 -12.05
N VAL A 6 49.85 -15.77 -11.96
CA VAL A 6 49.54 -14.43 -11.39
C VAL A 6 48.55 -13.67 -12.29
N THR A 7 48.73 -13.73 -13.61
CA THR A 7 47.79 -13.13 -14.57
C THR A 7 46.41 -13.84 -14.52
N PHE A 8 46.37 -15.13 -14.35
CA PHE A 8 45.11 -15.89 -14.25
C PHE A 8 44.36 -15.57 -12.94
N LEU A 9 45.07 -15.46 -11.82
CA LEU A 9 44.51 -15.03 -10.54
C LEU A 9 43.95 -13.60 -10.58
N SER A 10 44.64 -12.69 -11.28
CA SER A 10 44.17 -11.31 -11.46
C SER A 10 42.90 -11.23 -12.27
N TYR A 11 42.72 -12.10 -13.28
CA TYR A 11 41.50 -12.17 -14.08
C TYR A 11 40.30 -12.72 -13.28
N ILE A 12 40.57 -13.69 -12.40
CA ILE A 12 39.53 -14.21 -11.50
C ILE A 12 39.07 -13.16 -10.50
N PHE A 13 39.98 -12.35 -9.97
CA PHE A 13 39.65 -11.26 -9.04
C PHE A 13 38.82 -10.14 -9.68
N LEU A 14 38.97 -9.92 -11.00
CA LEU A 14 38.18 -8.94 -11.77
C LEU A 14 36.75 -9.44 -12.04
N LEU A 15 36.52 -10.75 -12.09
CA LEU A 15 35.20 -11.34 -12.29
C LEU A 15 34.36 -11.38 -11.01
N PHE A 16 34.99 -11.21 -9.84
CA PHE A 16 34.32 -11.17 -8.53
C PHE A 16 33.86 -9.78 -8.08
N ASN A 17 33.95 -8.75 -8.92
CA ASN A 17 33.21 -7.52 -8.69
C ASN A 17 31.72 -7.72 -9.05
N ILE A 18 31.09 -8.71 -8.43
CA ILE A 18 29.65 -8.74 -8.31
C ILE A 18 29.32 -7.58 -7.39
N ASN A 19 28.89 -6.46 -7.97
CA ASN A 19 28.15 -5.48 -7.21
C ASN A 19 26.99 -6.23 -6.60
N LEU A 20 27.09 -6.62 -5.31
CA LEU A 20 25.94 -6.83 -4.46
C LEU A 20 25.29 -5.45 -4.38
N VAL A 21 24.48 -5.11 -5.38
CA VAL A 21 23.40 -4.18 -5.20
C VAL A 21 22.54 -4.93 -4.18
N ALA A 22 22.69 -4.60 -2.90
CA ALA A 22 21.66 -4.86 -1.93
C ALA A 22 20.42 -4.22 -2.56
N ASP A 23 19.52 -5.04 -3.08
CA ASP A 23 18.16 -4.67 -3.38
C ASP A 23 17.63 -4.27 -2.01
N GLU A 24 17.74 -2.99 -1.71
CA GLU A 24 17.05 -2.36 -0.60
C GLU A 24 15.59 -2.51 -1.00
N ASN A 25 15.05 -3.68 -0.65
CA ASN A 25 13.65 -4.01 -0.79
C ASN A 25 12.94 -3.05 0.14
N ASP A 26 12.77 -1.84 -0.36
CA ASP A 26 12.03 -0.75 0.26
C ASP A 26 10.56 -1.17 0.20
N GLU A 27 10.22 -2.14 1.06
CA GLU A 27 8.90 -2.77 1.14
C GLU A 27 7.93 -1.71 1.64
N LYS A 28 7.38 -0.96 0.67
CA LYS A 28 6.43 0.11 0.93
C LYS A 28 5.17 -0.47 1.52
N LEU A 29 4.83 -0.02 2.71
CA LEU A 29 3.56 -0.34 3.34
C LEU A 29 2.43 0.40 2.60
N ARG A 30 1.60 -0.35 1.88
CA ARG A 30 0.43 0.17 1.18
C ARG A 30 -0.81 -0.01 2.02
N ILE A 31 -1.49 1.11 2.30
CA ILE A 31 -2.72 1.15 3.09
C ILE A 31 -3.82 1.74 2.22
N GLY A 32 -4.93 1.02 2.07
CA GLY A 32 -6.12 1.55 1.42
C GLY A 32 -6.85 2.53 2.33
N LEU A 33 -7.38 3.60 1.76
CA LEU A 33 -8.31 4.51 2.43
C LEU A 33 -9.64 4.46 1.70
N LEU A 34 -10.61 3.77 2.29
CA LEU A 34 -11.93 3.55 1.73
C LEU A 34 -12.93 4.49 2.38
N ALA A 35 -13.22 5.60 1.71
CA ALA A 35 -14.06 6.68 2.22
C ALA A 35 -15.01 7.21 1.15
N PRO A 36 -16.14 7.82 1.53
CA PRO A 36 -17.07 8.42 0.57
C PRO A 36 -16.48 9.73 0.03
N PHE A 37 -15.94 9.69 -1.18
CA PHE A 37 -15.46 10.89 -1.88
C PHE A 37 -16.49 11.47 -2.85
N SER A 38 -17.67 10.87 -2.90
CA SER A 38 -18.84 11.35 -3.66
C SER A 38 -20.11 11.29 -2.83
N GLY A 39 -21.18 11.96 -3.30
CA GLY A 39 -22.50 11.94 -2.68
C GLY A 39 -22.59 12.74 -1.38
N GLU A 40 -23.53 12.38 -0.54
CA GLU A 40 -23.92 13.13 0.68
C GLU A 40 -22.77 13.26 1.70
N TYR A 41 -21.96 12.23 1.83
CA TYR A 41 -20.87 12.16 2.81
C TYR A 41 -19.50 12.59 2.27
N LYS A 42 -19.46 13.23 1.11
CA LYS A 42 -18.20 13.65 0.46
C LYS A 42 -17.30 14.46 1.39
N ASN A 43 -17.83 15.45 2.09
CA ASN A 43 -17.05 16.31 2.99
C ASN A 43 -16.40 15.51 4.13
N LEU A 44 -17.05 14.43 4.59
CA LEU A 44 -16.50 13.54 5.61
C LEU A 44 -15.32 12.74 5.05
N GLY A 45 -15.44 12.22 3.83
CA GLY A 45 -14.36 11.51 3.15
C GLY A 45 -13.15 12.40 2.89
N GLU A 46 -13.38 13.64 2.44
CA GLU A 46 -12.31 14.62 2.23
C GLU A 46 -11.61 15.00 3.53
N SER A 47 -12.36 15.15 4.63
CA SER A 47 -11.80 15.42 5.96
C SER A 47 -10.94 14.26 6.45
N LEU A 48 -11.37 13.03 6.21
CA LEU A 48 -10.60 11.84 6.57
C LEU A 48 -9.30 11.75 5.76
N LEU A 49 -9.35 12.04 4.47
CA LEU A 49 -8.16 12.07 3.61
C LEU A 49 -7.16 13.11 4.11
N LEU A 50 -7.62 14.32 4.42
CA LEU A 50 -6.77 15.39 4.95
C LEU A 50 -6.15 14.98 6.30
N SER A 51 -6.93 14.40 7.20
CA SER A 51 -6.43 13.92 8.50
C SER A 51 -5.38 12.83 8.33
N THR A 52 -5.58 11.94 7.35
CA THR A 52 -4.61 10.89 7.02
C THR A 52 -3.30 11.49 6.47
N GLN A 53 -3.38 12.50 5.62
CA GLN A 53 -2.20 13.20 5.11
C GLN A 53 -1.42 13.90 6.22
N LEU A 54 -2.10 14.59 7.12
CA LEU A 54 -1.47 15.23 8.28
C LEU A 54 -0.77 14.21 9.19
N ALA A 55 -1.40 13.05 9.43
CA ALA A 55 -0.79 11.98 10.22
C ALA A 55 0.45 11.41 9.54
N LEU A 56 0.45 11.27 8.21
CA LEU A 56 1.63 10.82 7.45
C LEU A 56 2.77 11.83 7.53
N ASP A 57 2.46 13.12 7.44
CA ASP A 57 3.45 14.19 7.57
C ASP A 57 4.09 14.18 8.96
N GLU A 58 3.30 13.91 10.01
CA GLU A 58 3.81 13.80 11.39
C GLU A 58 4.68 12.55 11.60
N ILE A 59 4.31 11.42 10.98
CA ILE A 59 5.08 10.17 11.04
C ILE A 59 6.40 10.28 10.28
N ASP A 60 6.45 11.12 9.25
CA ASP A 60 7.60 11.33 8.33
C ASP A 60 8.24 10.02 7.82
N ASN A 61 7.39 9.02 7.52
CA ASN A 61 7.84 7.74 6.96
C ASN A 61 7.46 7.63 5.49
N LYS A 62 8.45 7.77 4.61
CA LYS A 62 8.26 7.72 3.14
C LYS A 62 7.91 6.33 2.61
N ASN A 63 8.00 5.31 3.44
CA ASN A 63 7.66 3.93 3.08
C ASN A 63 6.18 3.61 3.28
N ILE A 64 5.38 4.56 3.75
CA ILE A 64 3.92 4.41 3.84
C ILE A 64 3.26 5.09 2.64
N ILE A 65 2.42 4.34 1.94
CA ILE A 65 1.64 4.83 0.80
C ILE A 65 0.16 4.65 1.11
N ILE A 66 -0.59 5.74 1.06
CA ILE A 66 -2.06 5.70 1.15
C ILE A 66 -2.65 5.63 -0.25
N ILE A 67 -3.61 4.72 -0.43
CA ILE A 67 -4.35 4.50 -1.67
C ILE A 67 -5.82 4.86 -1.42
N PRO A 68 -6.23 6.12 -1.66
CA PRO A 68 -7.61 6.53 -1.47
C PRO A 68 -8.50 5.99 -2.59
N ARG A 69 -9.69 5.50 -2.23
CA ARG A 69 -10.74 5.10 -3.16
C ARG A 69 -12.10 5.47 -2.62
N ASP A 70 -12.98 5.86 -3.53
CA ASP A 70 -14.36 6.22 -3.21
C ASP A 70 -15.16 4.95 -2.87
N SER A 71 -15.68 4.89 -1.65
CA SER A 71 -16.58 3.81 -1.24
C SER A 71 -17.97 3.89 -1.87
N GLY A 72 -18.28 5.01 -2.51
CA GLY A 72 -19.61 5.34 -2.99
C GLY A 72 -20.60 5.62 -1.86
N SER A 73 -21.75 6.19 -2.21
CA SER A 73 -22.84 6.42 -1.26
C SER A 73 -23.77 5.20 -1.28
N ASN A 74 -23.57 4.25 -0.35
CA ASN A 74 -24.42 3.06 -0.17
C ASN A 74 -24.56 2.16 -1.41
N ASN A 75 -23.57 2.16 -2.30
CA ASN A 75 -23.55 1.30 -3.48
C ASN A 75 -22.57 0.14 -3.29
N LYS A 76 -23.07 -1.08 -3.17
CA LYS A 76 -22.27 -2.30 -2.97
C LYS A 76 -21.30 -2.58 -4.13
N GLU A 77 -21.70 -2.26 -5.35
CA GLU A 77 -20.85 -2.47 -6.54
C GLU A 77 -19.66 -1.51 -6.53
N SER A 78 -19.88 -0.23 -6.25
CA SER A 78 -18.82 0.77 -6.10
C SER A 78 -17.88 0.41 -4.96
N LEU A 79 -18.39 -0.02 -3.83
CA LEU A 79 -17.62 -0.48 -2.68
C LEU A 79 -16.71 -1.65 -3.05
N ASN A 80 -17.25 -2.68 -3.68
CA ASN A 80 -16.49 -3.87 -4.08
C ASN A 80 -15.46 -3.55 -5.16
N ALA A 81 -15.76 -2.66 -6.10
CA ALA A 81 -14.81 -2.18 -7.10
C ALA A 81 -13.65 -1.44 -6.44
N ALA A 82 -13.93 -0.54 -5.51
CA ALA A 82 -12.92 0.21 -4.77
C ALA A 82 -11.99 -0.72 -3.96
N ILE A 83 -12.54 -1.71 -3.25
CA ILE A 83 -11.75 -2.70 -2.50
C ILE A 83 -10.84 -3.49 -3.44
N LYS A 84 -11.36 -3.94 -4.58
CA LYS A 84 -10.55 -4.65 -5.59
C LYS A 84 -9.40 -3.80 -6.10
N GLU A 85 -9.64 -2.54 -6.41
CA GLU A 85 -8.58 -1.63 -6.85
C GLU A 85 -7.50 -1.43 -5.80
N ILE A 86 -7.89 -1.23 -4.54
CA ILE A 86 -6.94 -1.11 -3.42
C ILE A 86 -6.07 -2.37 -3.32
N LYS A 87 -6.68 -3.56 -3.38
CA LYS A 87 -5.97 -4.84 -3.32
C LYS A 87 -5.04 -5.05 -4.52
N ASN A 88 -5.48 -4.71 -5.72
CA ASN A 88 -4.66 -4.80 -6.94
C ASN A 88 -3.43 -3.89 -6.87
N ASN A 89 -3.50 -2.81 -6.10
CA ASN A 89 -2.36 -1.94 -5.80
C ASN A 89 -1.49 -2.46 -4.62
N GLY A 90 -1.74 -3.67 -4.14
CA GLY A 90 -0.91 -4.36 -3.16
C GLY A 90 -1.19 -4.01 -1.70
N ALA A 91 -2.27 -3.30 -1.38
CA ALA A 91 -2.66 -3.06 0.00
C ALA A 91 -3.38 -4.28 0.59
N LYS A 92 -2.99 -4.65 1.81
CA LYS A 92 -3.63 -5.68 2.63
C LYS A 92 -4.36 -5.12 3.85
N ILE A 93 -4.13 -3.84 4.14
CA ILE A 93 -4.78 -3.10 5.23
C ILE A 93 -5.62 -2.00 4.58
N ILE A 94 -6.86 -1.89 4.99
CA ILE A 94 -7.80 -0.87 4.50
C ILE A 94 -8.42 -0.16 5.69
N ILE A 95 -8.26 1.17 5.76
CA ILE A 95 -8.95 2.04 6.70
C ILE A 95 -10.32 2.37 6.10
N GLY A 96 -11.38 2.12 6.83
CA GLY A 96 -12.76 2.18 6.35
C GLY A 96 -13.38 0.79 6.17
N PRO A 97 -14.61 0.72 5.70
CA PRO A 97 -15.50 1.84 5.34
C PRO A 97 -16.01 2.63 6.55
N MET A 98 -16.67 3.74 6.29
CA MET A 98 -17.19 4.63 7.32
C MET A 98 -18.63 4.32 7.72
N THR A 99 -19.34 3.45 6.99
CA THR A 99 -20.73 3.14 7.19
C THR A 99 -20.94 1.68 7.56
N SER A 100 -21.79 1.41 8.56
CA SER A 100 -22.10 0.06 9.04
C SER A 100 -22.79 -0.81 7.98
N SER A 101 -23.56 -0.22 7.06
CA SER A 101 -24.20 -0.94 5.95
C SER A 101 -23.24 -1.66 5.01
N SER A 102 -21.96 -1.31 5.07
CA SER A 102 -20.91 -1.90 4.23
C SER A 102 -20.29 -3.16 4.84
N PHE A 103 -20.51 -3.45 6.12
CA PHE A 103 -19.79 -4.54 6.82
C PHE A 103 -20.11 -5.94 6.29
N GLU A 104 -21.33 -6.20 5.85
CA GLU A 104 -21.71 -7.49 5.28
C GLU A 104 -20.85 -7.85 4.05
N GLU A 105 -20.46 -6.84 3.28
CA GLU A 105 -19.62 -7.04 2.09
C GLU A 105 -18.17 -7.37 2.44
N LEU A 106 -17.68 -6.91 3.59
CA LEU A 106 -16.28 -7.09 3.99
C LEU A 106 -15.94 -8.55 4.32
N GLY A 107 -16.89 -9.33 4.79
CA GLY A 107 -16.69 -10.75 5.09
C GLY A 107 -16.26 -11.62 3.90
N LYS A 108 -16.34 -11.09 2.68
CA LYS A 108 -15.87 -11.76 1.45
C LYS A 108 -14.36 -11.67 1.25
N TYR A 109 -13.67 -10.81 2.02
CA TYR A 109 -12.25 -10.49 1.85
C TYR A 109 -11.42 -11.00 3.03
N ASN A 110 -11.27 -12.31 3.16
CA ASN A 110 -10.59 -12.96 4.29
C ASN A 110 -9.06 -12.69 4.37
N ASP A 111 -8.48 -12.18 3.29
CA ASP A 111 -7.06 -11.87 3.15
C ASP A 111 -6.75 -10.38 3.36
N THR A 112 -7.73 -9.60 3.83
CA THR A 112 -7.64 -8.15 3.99
C THR A 112 -8.02 -7.76 5.42
N ILE A 113 -7.23 -6.89 6.03
CA ILE A 113 -7.51 -6.33 7.35
C ILE A 113 -8.26 -5.02 7.17
N PHE A 114 -9.47 -4.94 7.72
CA PHE A 114 -10.25 -3.70 7.71
C PHE A 114 -10.19 -3.04 9.09
N ILE A 115 -9.87 -1.75 9.10
CA ILE A 115 -9.92 -0.88 10.28
C ILE A 115 -11.16 -0.01 10.12
N SER A 116 -12.25 -0.44 10.76
CA SER A 116 -13.51 0.31 10.69
C SER A 116 -13.45 1.59 11.50
N LEU A 117 -14.06 2.63 10.96
CA LEU A 117 -14.25 3.93 11.61
C LEU A 117 -15.71 4.14 12.06
N SER A 118 -16.54 3.14 11.90
CA SER A 118 -17.95 3.17 12.31
C SER A 118 -18.13 2.51 13.67
N ASN A 119 -19.02 3.06 14.47
CA ASN A 119 -19.52 2.49 15.73
C ASN A 119 -20.67 1.52 15.45
#